data_59aa7573c2e14a1c50578302c1ad24da
#
_entry.id   59aa7573c2e14a1c50578302c1ad24da
#
_cell.length_a   1.000
_cell.length_b   1.000
_cell.length_c   1.000
_cell.angle_alpha   90.00
_cell.angle_beta   90.00
_cell.angle_gamma   90.00
#
_symmetry.space_group_name_H-M   'P 1'
#
loop_
_entity.id
_entity.type
_entity.pdbx_description
1 polymer ?
#
loop_
_entity_poly.entity_id
_entity_poly.type
_entity_poly.pdbx_seq_one_letter_code
_entity_poly.pdbx_strand_id
1 'polypeptide(L)'
;FLGDDGKWVKGIEDYLPKTQYLSSEHQSKVVEDIQENWLTLSHNGKFHAIFATSSIPEAIDYYRLLKAAMPELRISCLFDPNISNEDGDYKEYRGQPIAFYKEQGLIEILTDYNMMFGQDFSIATHARFKKDLSLRLAHKEQYKRVEREPEKQLDLLIVVDQMLTGFDSKWVNTLYMDKILEYENIIQAFSRTNRLFGPDKPFGIIRYYRKPHTMEQ
;
A
#
# COMPACT_ATOMS: atom_id res chain seq x y z
N PHE A 1 -5.99 23.97 10.07
CA PHE A 1 -7.22 24.50 9.44
C PHE A 1 -7.07 25.99 9.16
N LEU A 2 -7.82 26.50 8.19
CA LEU A 2 -7.86 27.96 7.92
C LEU A 2 -8.73 28.62 9.01
N GLY A 3 -8.15 29.60 9.72
CA GLY A 3 -8.89 30.45 10.64
C GLY A 3 -9.78 31.45 9.89
N ASP A 4 -10.70 32.10 10.60
CA ASP A 4 -11.62 33.10 10.05
C ASP A 4 -10.88 34.32 9.43
N ASP A 5 -9.65 34.55 9.81
CA ASP A 5 -8.75 35.57 9.27
C ASP A 5 -7.95 35.12 8.00
N GLY A 6 -8.25 33.93 7.49
CA GLY A 6 -7.56 33.34 6.34
C GLY A 6 -6.14 32.85 6.62
N LYS A 7 -5.70 32.84 7.87
CA LYS A 7 -4.40 32.31 8.26
C LYS A 7 -4.48 30.86 8.66
N TRP A 8 -3.41 30.11 8.34
CA TRP A 8 -3.30 28.73 8.78
C TRP A 8 -3.12 28.63 10.29
N VAL A 9 -4.05 27.97 10.95
CA VAL A 9 -4.00 27.66 12.38
C VAL A 9 -3.55 26.21 12.53
N LYS A 10 -2.47 26.00 13.29
CA LYS A 10 -1.97 24.64 13.57
C LYS A 10 -2.95 23.88 14.44
N GLY A 11 -3.36 22.70 13.96
CA GLY A 11 -4.16 21.74 14.72
C GLY A 11 -3.29 20.80 15.55
N ILE A 12 -3.92 19.94 16.33
CA ILE A 12 -3.22 18.94 17.16
C ILE A 12 -2.30 18.04 16.33
N GLU A 13 -2.69 17.71 15.12
CA GLU A 13 -1.91 16.85 14.18
C GLU A 13 -0.59 17.48 13.73
N ASP A 14 -0.47 18.81 13.78
CA ASP A 14 0.76 19.52 13.42
C ASP A 14 1.84 19.44 14.49
N TYR A 15 1.46 19.04 15.71
CA TYR A 15 2.36 18.86 16.84
C TYR A 15 2.77 17.39 17.05
N LEU A 16 2.19 16.44 16.31
CA LEU A 16 2.56 15.04 16.40
C LEU A 16 3.92 14.80 15.75
N PRO A 17 4.90 14.24 16.49
CA PRO A 17 6.21 13.93 15.93
C PRO A 17 6.08 12.81 14.90
N LYS A 18 6.85 12.90 13.81
CA LYS A 18 6.89 11.84 12.76
C LYS A 18 7.19 10.45 13.35
N THR A 19 7.98 10.38 14.40
CA THR A 19 8.34 9.13 15.09
C THR A 19 7.15 8.39 15.70
N GLN A 20 6.06 9.08 15.99
CA GLN A 20 4.85 8.43 16.51
C GLN A 20 4.23 7.48 15.50
N TYR A 21 4.28 7.82 14.22
CA TYR A 21 3.77 6.97 13.14
C TYR A 21 4.65 5.74 12.87
N LEU A 22 5.89 5.73 13.39
CA LEU A 22 6.81 4.59 13.29
C LEU A 22 6.67 3.61 14.46
N SER A 23 5.82 3.92 15.43
CA SER A 23 5.63 3.08 16.61
C SER A 23 4.90 1.77 16.23
N SER A 24 5.24 0.70 16.94
CA SER A 24 4.54 -0.58 16.78
C SER A 24 3.06 -0.49 17.14
N GLU A 25 2.70 0.41 18.05
CA GLU A 25 1.32 0.67 18.43
C GLU A 25 0.52 1.26 17.26
N HIS A 26 1.07 2.28 16.55
CA HIS A 26 0.45 2.82 15.36
C HIS A 26 0.27 1.77 14.29
N GLN A 27 1.33 1.01 13.98
CA GLN A 27 1.27 -0.06 12.98
C GLN A 27 0.22 -1.12 13.32
N SER A 28 0.13 -1.51 14.59
CA SER A 28 -0.89 -2.47 15.04
C SER A 28 -2.31 -1.95 14.85
N LYS A 29 -2.55 -0.67 15.14
CA LYS A 29 -3.87 -0.04 14.94
C LYS A 29 -4.25 0.06 13.48
N VAL A 30 -3.30 0.36 12.60
CA VAL A 30 -3.54 0.36 11.15
C VAL A 30 -3.91 -1.03 10.65
N VAL A 31 -3.19 -2.05 11.08
CA VAL A 31 -3.47 -3.45 10.71
C VAL A 31 -4.84 -3.90 11.22
N GLU A 32 -5.18 -3.56 12.47
CA GLU A 32 -6.48 -3.84 13.08
C GLU A 32 -7.62 -3.20 12.26
N ASP A 33 -7.49 -1.92 11.89
CA ASP A 33 -8.49 -1.22 11.07
C ASP A 33 -8.65 -1.85 9.68
N ILE A 34 -7.55 -2.23 9.03
CA ILE A 34 -7.61 -2.91 7.73
C ILE A 34 -8.33 -4.26 7.87
N GLN A 35 -7.99 -5.05 8.89
CA GLN A 35 -8.59 -6.35 9.15
C GLN A 35 -10.09 -6.26 9.42
N GLU A 36 -10.51 -5.36 10.30
CA GLU A 36 -11.92 -5.18 10.66
C GLU A 36 -12.79 -4.75 9.49
N ASN A 37 -12.24 -3.93 8.59
CA ASN A 37 -13.00 -3.35 7.49
C ASN A 37 -12.81 -4.08 6.15
N TRP A 38 -11.92 -5.08 6.09
CA TRP A 38 -11.53 -5.71 4.83
C TRP A 38 -12.70 -6.24 4.00
N LEU A 39 -13.56 -7.07 4.59
CA LEU A 39 -14.67 -7.69 3.87
C LEU A 39 -15.65 -6.66 3.31
N THR A 40 -15.93 -5.62 4.09
CA THR A 40 -16.82 -4.54 3.67
C THR A 40 -16.20 -3.73 2.52
N LEU A 41 -14.96 -3.29 2.66
CA LEU A 41 -14.29 -2.42 1.70
C LEU A 41 -13.85 -3.16 0.43
N SER A 42 -13.58 -4.45 0.50
CA SER A 42 -13.27 -5.28 -0.67
C SER A 42 -14.52 -5.85 -1.35
N HIS A 43 -15.72 -5.59 -0.81
CA HIS A 43 -16.97 -6.22 -1.23
C HIS A 43 -16.84 -7.76 -1.26
N ASN A 44 -16.47 -8.35 -0.12
CA ASN A 44 -16.21 -9.78 0.06
C ASN A 44 -15.12 -10.32 -0.88
N GLY A 45 -14.02 -9.59 -1.04
CA GLY A 45 -12.88 -10.00 -1.85
C GLY A 45 -13.05 -9.80 -3.37
N LYS A 46 -14.12 -9.11 -3.79
CA LYS A 46 -14.34 -8.80 -5.22
C LYS A 46 -13.34 -7.77 -5.74
N PHE A 47 -12.98 -6.81 -4.91
CA PHE A 47 -12.09 -5.71 -5.26
C PHE A 47 -10.77 -5.79 -4.51
N HIS A 48 -9.73 -5.32 -5.15
CA HIS A 48 -8.40 -5.20 -4.60
C HIS A 48 -8.23 -3.90 -3.82
N ALA A 49 -7.20 -3.86 -2.98
CA ALA A 49 -6.75 -2.65 -2.34
C ALA A 49 -5.27 -2.38 -2.60
N ILE A 50 -4.90 -1.10 -2.50
CA ILE A 50 -3.51 -0.66 -2.45
C ILE A 50 -3.27 -0.04 -1.09
N PHE A 51 -2.12 -0.31 -0.48
CA PHE A 51 -1.69 0.30 0.76
C PHE A 51 -0.36 1.05 0.53
N ALA A 52 -0.42 2.37 0.63
CA ALA A 52 0.73 3.24 0.44
C ALA A 52 1.41 3.57 1.77
N THR A 53 2.71 3.34 1.85
CA THR A 53 3.56 3.61 3.02
C THR A 53 4.62 4.67 2.70
N SER A 54 5.24 5.25 3.74
CA SER A 54 6.25 6.30 3.58
C SER A 54 7.63 5.78 3.20
N SER A 55 8.01 4.58 3.65
CA SER A 55 9.35 4.05 3.46
C SER A 55 9.35 2.55 3.18
N ILE A 56 10.46 2.05 2.61
CA ILE A 56 10.64 0.62 2.34
C ILE A 56 10.65 -0.21 3.63
N PRO A 57 11.35 0.18 4.71
CA PRO A 57 11.31 -0.56 5.97
C PRO A 57 9.89 -0.68 6.54
N GLU A 58 9.10 0.40 6.52
CA GLU A 58 7.71 0.38 6.95
C GLU A 58 6.86 -0.56 6.08
N ALA A 59 7.05 -0.54 4.77
CA ALA A 59 6.34 -1.43 3.86
C ALA A 59 6.61 -2.91 4.15
N ILE A 60 7.86 -3.27 4.45
CA ILE A 60 8.25 -4.63 4.83
C ILE A 60 7.63 -5.02 6.18
N ASP A 61 7.63 -4.11 7.17
CA ASP A 61 6.99 -4.34 8.46
C ASP A 61 5.50 -4.59 8.31
N TYR A 62 4.78 -3.72 7.59
CA TYR A 62 3.36 -3.90 7.29
C TYR A 62 3.08 -5.18 6.52
N TYR A 63 3.94 -5.54 5.57
CA TYR A 63 3.81 -6.79 4.85
C TYR A 63 3.78 -8.00 5.79
N ARG A 64 4.73 -8.04 6.73
CA ARG A 64 4.82 -9.12 7.74
C ARG A 64 3.63 -9.12 8.70
N LEU A 65 3.25 -7.93 9.20
CA LEU A 65 2.13 -7.78 10.13
C LEU A 65 0.79 -8.19 9.49
N LEU A 66 0.53 -7.73 8.27
CA LEU A 66 -0.70 -8.04 7.55
C LEU A 66 -0.78 -9.52 7.16
N LYS A 67 0.33 -10.14 6.74
CA LYS A 67 0.37 -11.60 6.52
C LYS A 67 0.07 -12.40 7.77
N ALA A 68 0.57 -11.95 8.91
CA ALA A 68 0.31 -12.62 10.19
C ALA A 68 -1.14 -12.45 10.65
N ALA A 69 -1.72 -11.26 10.46
CA ALA A 69 -3.08 -10.93 10.86
C ALA A 69 -4.16 -11.52 9.92
N MET A 70 -3.86 -11.61 8.63
CA MET A 70 -4.79 -12.04 7.57
C MET A 70 -4.13 -13.07 6.63
N PRO A 71 -3.82 -14.29 7.14
CA PRO A 71 -3.09 -15.30 6.37
C PRO A 71 -3.87 -15.84 5.15
N GLU A 72 -5.17 -15.64 5.13
CA GLU A 72 -6.05 -16.02 4.01
C GLU A 72 -5.92 -15.08 2.80
N LEU A 73 -5.40 -13.86 3.00
CA LEU A 73 -5.26 -12.88 1.92
C LEU A 73 -3.95 -13.08 1.15
N ARG A 74 -4.03 -12.86 -0.14
CA ARG A 74 -2.87 -12.81 -1.03
C ARG A 74 -2.34 -11.39 -1.04
N ILE A 75 -1.29 -11.19 -0.25
CA ILE A 75 -0.66 -9.89 -0.05
C ILE A 75 0.70 -9.90 -0.73
N SER A 76 1.05 -8.81 -1.39
CA SER A 76 2.39 -8.58 -1.90
C SER A 76 2.84 -7.15 -1.61
N CYS A 77 4.13 -6.92 -1.77
CA CYS A 77 4.71 -5.59 -1.59
C CYS A 77 5.62 -5.25 -2.77
N LEU A 78 5.56 -4.01 -3.23
CA LEU A 78 6.36 -3.52 -4.34
C LEU A 78 7.08 -2.23 -3.98
N PHE A 79 8.39 -2.25 -4.07
CA PHE A 79 9.26 -1.09 -3.95
C PHE A 79 10.47 -1.24 -4.88
N ASP A 80 11.15 -0.15 -5.18
CA ASP A 80 12.43 -0.17 -5.89
C ASP A 80 13.57 -0.18 -4.87
N PRO A 81 14.35 -1.27 -4.79
CA PRO A 81 15.42 -1.38 -3.80
C PRO A 81 16.55 -0.36 -4.01
N ASN A 82 16.66 0.21 -5.22
CA ASN A 82 17.70 1.18 -5.57
C ASN A 82 17.32 2.63 -5.22
N ILE A 83 16.08 2.88 -4.84
CA ILE A 83 15.60 4.23 -4.51
C ILE A 83 15.64 4.38 -2.98
N SER A 84 16.29 5.44 -2.53
CA SER A 84 16.20 5.92 -1.15
C SER A 84 14.94 6.77 -1.04
N ASN A 85 13.80 6.13 -0.84
CA ASN A 85 12.59 6.84 -0.45
C ASN A 85 12.75 7.28 1.00
N GLU A 86 12.12 8.31 1.46
CA GLU A 86 12.16 8.86 2.84
C GLU A 86 12.69 7.90 3.94
N ASP A 87 13.59 6.99 3.55
CA ASP A 87 14.27 6.03 4.44
C ASP A 87 15.05 6.80 5.53
N GLY A 88 15.05 8.14 5.37
CA GLY A 88 15.72 9.06 6.26
C GLY A 88 17.22 8.81 6.29
N ASP A 89 17.87 9.37 7.27
CA ASP A 89 19.26 9.12 7.59
C ASP A 89 19.47 7.78 8.34
N TYR A 90 18.52 6.83 8.23
CA TYR A 90 18.62 5.54 8.90
C TYR A 90 19.75 4.71 8.30
N LYS A 91 20.86 4.63 8.99
CA LYS A 91 21.92 3.67 8.66
C LYS A 91 21.53 2.25 9.07
N GLU A 92 20.72 2.14 10.12
CA GLU A 92 20.23 0.89 10.70
C GLU A 92 18.72 0.93 10.93
N TYR A 93 18.09 -0.21 10.76
CA TYR A 93 16.69 -0.43 11.06
C TYR A 93 16.52 -1.77 11.79
N ARG A 94 15.83 -1.78 12.94
CA ARG A 94 15.67 -2.95 13.81
C ARG A 94 16.98 -3.66 14.14
N GLY A 95 18.07 -2.89 14.36
CA GLY A 95 19.39 -3.43 14.70
C GLY A 95 20.16 -4.07 13.54
N GLN A 96 19.74 -3.83 12.30
CA GLN A 96 20.40 -4.32 11.09
C GLN A 96 20.73 -3.16 10.14
N PRO A 97 21.80 -3.26 9.33
CA PRO A 97 22.04 -2.31 8.25
C PRO A 97 20.82 -2.22 7.34
N ILE A 98 20.38 -1.01 7.03
CA ILE A 98 19.14 -0.79 6.25
C ILE A 98 19.15 -1.48 4.87
N ALA A 99 20.30 -1.50 4.21
CA ALA A 99 20.45 -2.16 2.91
C ALA A 99 20.19 -3.67 3.02
N PHE A 100 20.68 -4.30 4.08
CA PHE A 100 20.46 -5.72 4.34
C PHE A 100 18.99 -6.00 4.67
N TYR A 101 18.35 -5.15 5.49
CA TYR A 101 16.93 -5.27 5.81
C TYR A 101 16.05 -5.21 4.56
N LYS A 102 16.33 -4.25 3.67
CA LYS A 102 15.61 -4.09 2.39
C LYS A 102 15.80 -5.29 1.47
N GLU A 103 17.02 -5.78 1.33
CA GLU A 103 17.33 -6.95 0.49
C GLU A 103 16.64 -8.22 1.00
N GLN A 104 16.74 -8.50 2.31
CA GLN A 104 16.07 -9.64 2.93
C GLN A 104 14.54 -9.55 2.77
N GLY A 105 13.96 -8.36 2.98
CA GLY A 105 12.54 -8.15 2.77
C GLY A 105 12.11 -8.37 1.32
N LEU A 106 12.92 -7.94 0.34
CA LEU A 106 12.63 -8.17 -1.08
C LEU A 106 12.69 -9.67 -1.44
N ILE A 107 13.70 -10.38 -0.93
CA ILE A 107 13.83 -11.83 -1.13
C ILE A 107 12.62 -12.56 -0.55
N GLU A 108 12.21 -12.20 0.67
CA GLU A 108 11.03 -12.76 1.33
C GLU A 108 9.76 -12.56 0.48
N ILE A 109 9.50 -11.31 0.04
CA ILE A 109 8.33 -10.97 -0.77
C ILE A 109 8.31 -11.73 -2.10
N LEU A 110 9.45 -11.81 -2.79
CA LEU A 110 9.56 -12.55 -4.06
C LEU A 110 9.34 -14.04 -3.86
N THR A 111 9.92 -14.62 -2.79
CA THR A 111 9.78 -16.03 -2.47
C THR A 111 8.31 -16.38 -2.19
N ASP A 112 7.65 -15.58 -1.38
CA ASP A 112 6.23 -15.76 -1.07
C ASP A 112 5.35 -15.61 -2.30
N TYR A 113 5.61 -14.60 -3.14
CA TYR A 113 4.87 -14.39 -4.37
C TYR A 113 5.04 -15.56 -5.35
N ASN A 114 6.26 -16.06 -5.48
CA ASN A 114 6.54 -17.22 -6.32
C ASN A 114 5.79 -18.47 -5.84
N MET A 115 5.79 -18.73 -4.53
CA MET A 115 5.03 -19.84 -3.95
C MET A 115 3.52 -19.66 -4.14
N MET A 116 3.01 -18.45 -3.92
CA MET A 116 1.59 -18.12 -4.00
C MET A 116 1.02 -18.30 -5.41
N PHE A 117 1.78 -17.93 -6.42
CA PHE A 117 1.31 -17.83 -7.81
C PHE A 117 2.05 -18.73 -8.81
N GLY A 118 2.93 -19.62 -8.34
CA GLY A 118 3.70 -20.50 -9.20
C GLY A 118 4.63 -19.76 -10.17
N GLN A 119 5.30 -18.69 -9.68
CA GLN A 119 6.22 -17.86 -10.45
C GLN A 119 7.69 -18.16 -10.07
N ASP A 120 8.63 -17.53 -10.78
CA ASP A 120 10.07 -17.72 -10.63
C ASP A 120 10.85 -16.40 -10.57
N PHE A 121 10.24 -15.34 -10.02
CA PHE A 121 10.86 -14.04 -9.95
C PHE A 121 12.03 -14.00 -8.96
N SER A 122 13.02 -13.19 -9.31
CA SER A 122 14.21 -12.91 -8.49
C SER A 122 14.51 -11.41 -8.50
N ILE A 123 15.48 -10.96 -7.72
CA ILE A 123 15.94 -9.56 -7.73
C ILE A 123 16.33 -9.14 -9.16
N ALA A 124 17.02 -10.01 -9.91
CA ALA A 124 17.42 -9.73 -11.29
C ALA A 124 16.22 -9.56 -12.25
N THR A 125 15.07 -10.16 -11.93
CA THR A 125 13.84 -10.09 -12.74
C THR A 125 12.77 -9.19 -12.13
N HIS A 126 13.14 -8.30 -11.22
CA HIS A 126 12.22 -7.40 -10.50
C HIS A 126 11.30 -6.59 -11.45
N ALA A 127 11.80 -6.17 -12.61
CA ALA A 127 10.97 -5.49 -13.62
C ALA A 127 9.83 -6.38 -14.15
N ARG A 128 10.06 -7.68 -14.30
CA ARG A 128 9.02 -8.65 -14.70
C ARG A 128 8.01 -8.86 -13.58
N PHE A 129 8.47 -8.96 -12.33
CA PHE A 129 7.61 -9.02 -11.14
C PHE A 129 6.68 -7.80 -11.06
N LYS A 130 7.21 -6.57 -11.20
CA LYS A 130 6.41 -5.34 -11.26
C LYS A 130 5.35 -5.38 -12.36
N LYS A 131 5.73 -5.86 -13.56
CA LYS A 131 4.79 -5.99 -14.69
C LYS A 131 3.68 -7.00 -14.35
N ASP A 132 4.01 -8.16 -13.78
CA ASP A 132 3.05 -9.19 -13.42
C ASP A 132 2.03 -8.67 -12.39
N LEU A 133 2.50 -8.00 -11.32
CA LEU A 133 1.63 -7.34 -10.34
C LEU A 133 0.65 -6.37 -10.99
N SER A 134 1.14 -5.52 -11.91
CA SER A 134 0.31 -4.53 -12.60
C SER A 134 -0.78 -5.18 -13.45
N LEU A 135 -0.44 -6.22 -14.19
CA LEU A 135 -1.38 -6.95 -15.04
C LEU A 135 -2.43 -7.70 -14.21
N ARG A 136 -2.02 -8.29 -13.11
CA ARG A 136 -2.88 -9.03 -12.16
C ARG A 136 -3.90 -8.10 -11.51
N LEU A 137 -3.47 -6.97 -10.95
CA LEU A 137 -4.36 -5.96 -10.36
C LEU A 137 -5.30 -5.33 -11.39
N ALA A 138 -4.86 -5.16 -12.63
CA ALA A 138 -5.66 -4.56 -13.68
C ALA A 138 -6.58 -5.55 -14.40
N HIS A 139 -6.50 -6.84 -14.11
CA HIS A 139 -7.19 -7.91 -14.84
C HIS A 139 -6.93 -7.81 -16.35
N LYS A 140 -5.65 -7.71 -16.74
CA LYS A 140 -5.22 -7.59 -18.14
C LYS A 140 -4.46 -8.82 -18.60
N GLU A 141 -4.33 -8.96 -19.91
CA GLU A 141 -3.61 -10.05 -20.58
C GLU A 141 -4.05 -11.45 -20.07
N GLN A 142 -3.14 -12.24 -19.49
CA GLN A 142 -3.42 -13.57 -18.94
C GLN A 142 -4.38 -13.53 -17.73
N TYR A 143 -4.60 -12.36 -17.12
CA TYR A 143 -5.47 -12.19 -15.95
C TYR A 143 -6.86 -11.61 -16.26
N LYS A 144 -7.29 -11.55 -17.53
CA LYS A 144 -8.58 -10.96 -17.95
C LYS A 144 -9.81 -11.56 -17.28
N ARG A 145 -9.71 -12.77 -16.74
CA ARG A 145 -10.81 -13.49 -16.07
C ARG A 145 -10.41 -13.98 -14.69
N VAL A 146 -9.44 -13.32 -14.07
CA VAL A 146 -8.91 -13.72 -12.75
C VAL A 146 -9.99 -13.68 -11.66
N GLU A 147 -11.07 -12.92 -11.85
CA GLU A 147 -12.23 -12.94 -10.95
C GLU A 147 -12.94 -14.31 -10.90
N ARG A 148 -12.68 -15.19 -11.84
CA ARG A 148 -13.19 -16.58 -11.86
C ARG A 148 -12.21 -17.58 -11.27
N GLU A 149 -11.02 -17.14 -10.95
CA GLU A 149 -9.91 -17.92 -10.41
C GLU A 149 -9.39 -17.19 -9.15
N PRO A 150 -10.17 -17.17 -8.06
CA PRO A 150 -9.82 -16.38 -6.86
C PRO A 150 -8.42 -16.66 -6.31
N GLU A 151 -7.92 -17.89 -6.50
CA GLU A 151 -6.58 -18.28 -6.09
C GLU A 151 -5.46 -17.58 -6.87
N LYS A 152 -5.78 -16.97 -8.01
CA LYS A 152 -4.85 -16.17 -8.81
C LYS A 152 -4.97 -14.67 -8.58
N GLN A 153 -5.94 -14.23 -7.80
CA GLN A 153 -6.10 -12.80 -7.46
C GLN A 153 -5.04 -12.37 -6.46
N LEU A 154 -4.61 -11.12 -6.56
CA LEU A 154 -3.88 -10.42 -5.52
C LEU A 154 -4.87 -9.54 -4.76
N ASP A 155 -5.00 -9.75 -3.47
CA ASP A 155 -6.00 -9.04 -2.67
C ASP A 155 -5.52 -7.64 -2.27
N LEU A 156 -4.30 -7.54 -1.74
CA LEU A 156 -3.70 -6.30 -1.25
C LEU A 156 -2.28 -6.12 -1.76
N LEU A 157 -2.00 -4.96 -2.37
CA LEU A 157 -0.66 -4.56 -2.75
C LEU A 157 -0.17 -3.42 -1.87
N ILE A 158 0.93 -3.65 -1.14
CA ILE A 158 1.65 -2.61 -0.40
C ILE A 158 2.64 -1.94 -1.36
N VAL A 159 2.69 -0.61 -1.37
CA VAL A 159 3.58 0.16 -2.24
C VAL A 159 4.28 1.27 -1.47
N VAL A 160 5.46 1.66 -1.97
CA VAL A 160 6.20 2.82 -1.49
C VAL A 160 6.21 3.87 -2.60
N ASP A 161 5.88 5.10 -2.24
CA ASP A 161 5.92 6.34 -3.02
C ASP A 161 5.64 6.26 -4.53
N GLN A 162 6.65 5.97 -5.32
CA GLN A 162 6.62 6.07 -6.79
C GLN A 162 5.70 5.06 -7.46
N MET A 163 5.31 4.02 -6.74
CA MET A 163 4.51 2.95 -7.30
C MET A 163 3.01 3.26 -7.40
N LEU A 164 2.56 4.34 -6.78
CA LEU A 164 1.19 4.83 -6.97
C LEU A 164 0.93 5.27 -8.41
N THR A 165 1.95 5.66 -9.17
CA THR A 165 1.80 6.22 -10.52
C THR A 165 1.64 5.20 -11.65
N GLY A 166 1.75 3.91 -11.39
CA GLY A 166 1.74 2.85 -12.42
C GLY A 166 0.47 2.02 -12.54
N PHE A 167 -0.45 2.11 -11.59
CA PHE A 167 -1.62 1.22 -11.53
C PHE A 167 -2.88 1.94 -11.96
N ASP A 168 -3.48 1.45 -13.02
CA ASP A 168 -4.75 1.90 -13.54
C ASP A 168 -5.72 0.74 -13.63
N SER A 169 -6.58 0.59 -12.62
CA SER A 169 -7.48 -0.52 -12.50
C SER A 169 -8.84 -0.13 -11.93
N LYS A 170 -9.91 -0.49 -12.62
CA LYS A 170 -11.28 -0.40 -12.08
C LYS A 170 -11.54 -1.39 -10.94
N TRP A 171 -10.68 -2.40 -10.78
CA TRP A 171 -10.76 -3.43 -9.75
C TRP A 171 -10.15 -3.01 -8.41
N VAL A 172 -9.40 -1.90 -8.35
CA VAL A 172 -8.89 -1.33 -7.11
C VAL A 172 -9.95 -0.41 -6.52
N ASN A 173 -10.55 -0.81 -5.41
CA ASN A 173 -11.61 -0.05 -4.71
C ASN A 173 -11.07 0.83 -3.59
N THR A 174 -10.12 0.33 -2.82
CA THR A 174 -9.65 0.98 -1.60
C THR A 174 -8.18 1.33 -1.70
N LEU A 175 -7.85 2.55 -1.29
CA LEU A 175 -6.50 3.02 -1.08
C LEU A 175 -6.31 3.34 0.41
N TYR A 176 -5.51 2.53 1.09
CA TYR A 176 -5.05 2.79 2.45
C TYR A 176 -3.77 3.62 2.40
N MET A 177 -3.67 4.63 3.24
CA MET A 177 -2.56 5.59 3.20
C MET A 177 -1.97 5.82 4.58
N ASP A 178 -0.83 5.19 4.84
CA ASP A 178 0.01 5.50 6.01
C ASP A 178 1.21 6.36 5.61
N LYS A 179 0.90 7.46 4.92
CA LYS A 179 1.85 8.50 4.51
C LYS A 179 1.15 9.84 4.35
N ILE A 180 1.93 10.91 4.44
CA ILE A 180 1.45 12.26 4.14
C ILE A 180 1.74 12.52 2.66
N LEU A 181 0.72 12.92 1.89
CA LEU A 181 0.88 13.33 0.50
C LEU A 181 0.81 14.85 0.38
N GLU A 182 1.63 15.39 -0.51
CA GLU A 182 1.51 16.77 -0.98
C GLU A 182 0.49 16.86 -2.12
N TYR A 183 -0.07 18.04 -2.35
CA TYR A 183 -1.24 18.32 -3.20
C TYR A 183 -1.28 17.57 -4.55
N GLU A 184 -0.20 17.57 -5.32
CA GLU A 184 -0.18 16.93 -6.64
C GLU A 184 -0.31 15.41 -6.55
N ASN A 185 0.28 14.82 -5.53
CA ASN A 185 0.26 13.37 -5.29
C ASN A 185 -1.11 12.90 -4.78
N ILE A 186 -1.87 13.75 -4.09
CA ILE A 186 -3.24 13.45 -3.64
C ILE A 186 -4.14 13.22 -4.86
N ILE A 187 -4.15 14.12 -5.84
CA ILE A 187 -4.98 14.01 -7.04
C ILE A 187 -4.62 12.75 -7.83
N GLN A 188 -3.33 12.42 -7.91
CA GLN A 188 -2.89 11.19 -8.57
C GLN A 188 -3.35 9.93 -7.83
N ALA A 189 -3.27 9.93 -6.50
CA ALA A 189 -3.76 8.83 -5.68
C ALA A 189 -5.28 8.64 -5.83
N PHE A 190 -6.06 9.73 -5.78
CA PHE A 190 -7.51 9.69 -6.01
C PHE A 190 -7.87 9.11 -7.37
N SER A 191 -7.13 9.43 -8.41
CA SER A 191 -7.42 8.95 -9.76
C SER A 191 -7.31 7.41 -9.88
N ARG A 192 -6.61 6.73 -8.96
CA ARG A 192 -6.40 5.27 -8.98
C ARG A 192 -7.61 4.48 -8.53
N THR A 193 -8.34 4.99 -7.54
CA THR A 193 -9.54 4.32 -7.02
C THR A 193 -10.83 4.83 -7.64
N ASN A 194 -10.80 5.98 -8.30
CA ASN A 194 -11.99 6.68 -8.81
C ASN A 194 -12.51 6.14 -10.16
N ARG A 195 -12.04 4.98 -10.62
CA ARG A 195 -12.63 4.31 -11.79
C ARG A 195 -13.85 3.54 -11.37
N LEU A 196 -15.00 3.97 -11.87
CA LEU A 196 -16.29 3.37 -11.58
C LEU A 196 -16.40 1.95 -12.13
N PHE A 197 -17.13 1.10 -11.43
CA PHE A 197 -17.46 -0.26 -11.85
C PHE A 197 -18.98 -0.49 -11.77
N GLY A 198 -19.73 0.42 -12.36
CA GLY A 198 -21.19 0.37 -12.32
C GLY A 198 -21.75 0.49 -10.88
N PRO A 199 -22.90 -0.14 -10.59
CA PRO A 199 -23.53 -0.09 -9.27
C PRO A 199 -22.67 -0.70 -8.16
N ASP A 200 -21.81 -1.66 -8.49
CA ASP A 200 -20.97 -2.38 -7.49
C ASP A 200 -19.83 -1.51 -6.97
N LYS A 201 -19.42 -0.49 -7.71
CA LYS A 201 -18.39 0.46 -7.30
C LYS A 201 -18.73 1.85 -7.83
N PRO A 202 -19.64 2.57 -7.18
CA PRO A 202 -20.02 3.92 -7.57
C PRO A 202 -18.96 4.98 -7.27
N PHE A 203 -18.00 4.68 -6.37
CA PHE A 203 -16.86 5.53 -6.00
C PHE A 203 -15.70 4.68 -5.48
N GLY A 204 -14.52 5.28 -5.40
CA GLY A 204 -13.37 4.71 -4.69
C GLY A 204 -13.31 5.18 -3.25
N ILE A 205 -12.61 4.44 -2.40
CA ILE A 205 -12.47 4.72 -0.97
C ILE A 205 -11.00 5.01 -0.68
N ILE A 206 -10.75 6.06 0.12
CA ILE A 206 -9.43 6.37 0.64
C ILE A 206 -9.50 6.44 2.16
N ARG A 207 -8.59 5.77 2.83
CA ARG A 207 -8.46 5.80 4.29
C ARG A 207 -7.08 6.32 4.67
N TYR A 208 -7.07 7.41 5.45
CA TYR A 208 -5.84 8.05 5.92
C TYR A 208 -5.52 7.63 7.34
N TYR A 209 -4.26 7.26 7.58
CA TYR A 209 -3.75 6.89 8.90
C TYR A 209 -2.80 7.94 9.50
N ARG A 210 -2.38 8.92 8.68
CA ARG A 210 -1.56 10.06 9.14
C ARG A 210 -2.30 11.36 8.86
N LYS A 211 -2.42 12.20 9.87
CA LYS A 211 -3.08 13.52 9.80
C LYS A 211 -4.44 13.48 9.08
N PRO A 212 -5.38 12.60 9.50
CA PRO A 212 -6.65 12.42 8.80
C PRO A 212 -7.42 13.74 8.64
N HIS A 213 -7.52 14.57 9.67
CA HIS A 213 -8.23 15.85 9.58
C HIS A 213 -7.56 16.86 8.63
N THR A 214 -6.23 16.86 8.54
CA THR A 214 -5.50 17.70 7.58
C THR A 214 -5.71 17.22 6.14
N MET A 215 -5.85 15.91 5.93
CA MET A 215 -5.99 15.30 4.61
C MET A 215 -7.44 15.34 4.08
N GLU A 216 -8.43 15.56 4.95
CA GLU A 216 -9.84 15.69 4.57
C GLU A 216 -10.23 17.11 4.15
N GLN A 217 -9.38 18.11 4.37
CA GLN A 217 -9.60 19.52 4.02
C GLN A 217 -9.03 19.86 2.64
#